data_280685497d5938dc523b331e56860250
#
_entry.id   280685497d5938dc523b331e56860250
#
_cell.length_a   1.000
_cell.length_b   1.000
_cell.length_c   1.000
_cell.angle_alpha   90.00
_cell.angle_beta   90.00
_cell.angle_gamma   90.00
#
_symmetry.space_group_name_H-M   'P 1'
#
loop_
_entity.id
_entity.type
_entity.pdbx_description
1 polymer ?
#
loop_
_entity_poly.entity_id
_entity_poly.type
_entity_poly.pdbx_seq_one_letter_code
_entity_poly.pdbx_strand_id
1 'polypeptide(L)'
;MSDVKHDSAAQEFYVELPEGKALLHYEREGEKLNFHHTFVPPELRGKGLAEEVVKAGFEFADQNKLKVIPSCPYVARLVMKNPEWKRLIVHS
;
A
#
# COMPACT_ATOMS: atom_id res chain seq x y z
N MET A 1 17.26 2.26 1.79
CA MET A 1 15.96 1.59 1.59
C MET A 1 15.17 1.59 2.89
N SER A 2 13.90 1.94 2.80
CA SER A 2 13.05 1.93 3.98
C SER A 2 12.62 0.50 4.30
N ASP A 3 12.46 0.24 5.59
CA ASP A 3 12.05 -1.08 6.06
C ASP A 3 10.55 -1.06 6.29
N VAL A 4 9.78 -1.53 5.32
CA VAL A 4 8.32 -1.54 5.42
C VAL A 4 7.89 -2.73 6.26
N LYS A 5 7.06 -2.45 7.27
CA LYS A 5 6.52 -3.47 8.15
C LYS A 5 5.05 -3.68 7.87
N HIS A 6 4.55 -4.83 8.25
CA HIS A 6 3.15 -5.20 8.05
C HIS A 6 2.54 -5.57 9.39
N ASP A 7 1.50 -4.82 9.79
CA ASP A 7 0.72 -5.13 10.98
C ASP A 7 -0.64 -5.65 10.53
N SER A 8 -0.79 -6.97 10.54
CA SER A 8 -2.02 -7.58 10.04
C SER A 8 -3.22 -7.32 10.95
N ALA A 9 -2.98 -7.13 12.24
CA ALA A 9 -4.07 -6.83 13.18
C ALA A 9 -4.62 -5.43 12.93
N ALA A 10 -3.74 -4.47 12.67
CA ALA A 10 -4.16 -3.10 12.35
C ALA A 10 -4.49 -2.94 10.87
N GLN A 11 -4.18 -3.95 10.06
CA GLN A 11 -4.37 -3.94 8.60
C GLN A 11 -3.65 -2.77 7.96
N GLU A 12 -2.34 -2.67 8.23
CA GLU A 12 -1.56 -1.61 7.62
C GLU A 12 -0.15 -2.05 7.27
N PHE A 13 0.39 -1.45 6.21
CA PHE A 13 1.82 -1.49 5.89
C PHE A 13 2.38 -0.15 6.28
N TYR A 14 3.52 -0.12 6.96
CA TYR A 14 4.03 1.14 7.47
C TYR A 14 5.55 1.18 7.54
N VAL A 15 6.07 2.41 7.54
CA VAL A 15 7.47 2.72 7.83
C VAL A 15 7.46 3.70 8.99
N GLU A 16 8.15 3.36 10.06
CA GLU A 16 8.21 4.23 11.23
C GLU A 16 9.60 4.86 11.33
N LEU A 17 9.65 6.18 11.36
CA LEU A 17 10.88 6.95 11.44
C LEU A 17 10.77 7.93 12.60
N PRO A 18 11.91 8.50 13.07
CA PRO A 18 11.85 9.47 14.17
C PRO A 18 10.92 10.65 13.88
N GLU A 19 10.79 11.04 12.60
CA GLU A 19 9.96 12.18 12.20
C GLU A 19 8.48 11.82 12.10
N GLY A 20 8.12 10.55 12.06
CA GLY A 20 6.73 10.14 11.94
C GLY A 20 6.56 8.79 11.28
N LYS A 21 5.31 8.48 10.95
CA LYS A 21 4.95 7.17 10.41
C LYS A 21 4.21 7.33 9.09
N ALA A 22 4.75 6.73 8.03
CA ALA A 22 4.07 6.63 6.74
C ALA A 22 3.35 5.30 6.68
N LEU A 23 2.12 5.27 6.16
CA LEU A 23 1.35 4.03 6.17
C LEU A 23 0.40 3.91 4.99
N LEU A 24 0.04 2.65 4.69
CA LEU A 24 -1.05 2.28 3.81
C LEU A 24 -2.00 1.44 4.64
N HIS A 25 -3.22 1.93 4.82
CA HIS A 25 -4.26 1.19 5.54
C HIS A 25 -5.14 0.46 4.53
N TYR A 26 -5.41 -0.81 4.80
CA TYR A 26 -6.25 -1.62 3.92
C TYR A 26 -7.32 -2.32 4.73
N GLU A 27 -8.35 -2.82 4.02
CA GLU A 27 -9.32 -3.72 4.62
C GLU A 27 -9.34 -5.01 3.83
N ARG A 28 -9.19 -6.13 4.52
CA ARG A 28 -9.24 -7.42 3.86
C ARG A 28 -10.68 -7.87 3.72
N GLU A 29 -11.06 -8.24 2.49
CA GLU A 29 -12.41 -8.72 2.18
C GLU A 29 -12.27 -10.04 1.43
N GLY A 30 -12.20 -11.15 2.18
CA GLY A 30 -11.99 -12.47 1.59
C GLY A 30 -10.62 -12.55 0.94
N GLU A 31 -10.59 -12.71 -0.39
CA GLU A 31 -9.34 -12.79 -1.14
C GLU A 31 -8.95 -11.47 -1.77
N LYS A 32 -9.50 -10.36 -1.26
CA LYS A 32 -9.23 -9.02 -1.76
C LYS A 32 -8.72 -8.13 -0.65
N LEU A 33 -7.84 -7.19 -1.01
CA LEU A 33 -7.36 -6.15 -0.12
C LEU A 33 -7.83 -4.82 -0.66
N ASN A 34 -8.63 -4.11 0.11
CA ASN A 34 -9.10 -2.79 -0.28
C ASN A 34 -8.10 -1.75 0.24
N PHE A 35 -7.28 -1.20 -0.65
CA PHE A 35 -6.30 -0.18 -0.31
C PHE A 35 -7.01 1.17 -0.34
N HIS A 36 -7.48 1.64 0.83
CA HIS A 36 -8.35 2.82 0.85
C HIS A 36 -7.72 4.07 1.45
N HIS A 37 -6.58 3.97 2.10
CA HIS A 37 -5.97 5.15 2.71
C HIS A 37 -4.46 5.05 2.77
N THR A 38 -3.81 6.12 2.31
CA THR A 38 -2.35 6.24 2.37
C THR A 38 -2.02 7.55 3.05
N PHE A 39 -1.11 7.53 4.01
CA PHE A 39 -0.73 8.74 4.74
C PHE A 39 0.79 8.86 4.87
N VAL A 40 1.31 10.05 4.58
CA VAL A 40 2.72 10.37 4.79
C VAL A 40 2.77 11.72 5.49
N PRO A 41 3.41 11.80 6.67
CA PRO A 41 3.56 13.10 7.35
C PRO A 41 4.29 14.11 6.47
N PRO A 42 3.98 15.40 6.62
CA PRO A 42 4.63 16.44 5.80
C PRO A 42 6.15 16.38 5.83
N GLU A 43 6.74 16.07 6.98
CA GLU A 43 8.19 16.01 7.15
C GLU A 43 8.82 14.88 6.34
N LEU A 44 8.03 13.88 5.95
CA LEU A 44 8.54 12.72 5.23
C LEU A 44 8.16 12.70 3.75
N ARG A 45 7.43 13.72 3.30
CA ARG A 45 7.03 13.79 1.90
C ARG A 45 8.24 14.03 1.00
N GLY A 46 8.17 13.49 -0.21
CA GLY A 46 9.26 13.62 -1.16
C GLY A 46 10.34 12.56 -1.02
N LYS A 47 10.19 11.63 -0.08
CA LYS A 47 11.16 10.55 0.13
C LYS A 47 10.72 9.21 -0.47
N GLY A 48 9.59 9.19 -1.16
CA GLY A 48 9.09 7.98 -1.81
C GLY A 48 8.49 6.95 -0.86
N LEU A 49 8.18 7.34 0.38
CA LEU A 49 7.69 6.39 1.38
C LEU A 49 6.29 5.87 1.06
N ALA A 50 5.43 6.73 0.52
CA ALA A 50 4.08 6.29 0.15
C ALA A 50 4.16 5.19 -0.92
N GLU A 51 5.04 5.37 -1.91
CA GLU A 51 5.23 4.37 -2.95
C GLU A 51 5.77 3.06 -2.35
N GLU A 52 6.67 3.14 -1.39
CA GLU A 52 7.25 1.95 -0.77
C GLU A 52 6.21 1.13 -0.01
N VAL A 53 5.33 1.79 0.77
CA VAL A 53 4.30 1.06 1.51
C VAL A 53 3.28 0.45 0.56
N VAL A 54 2.93 1.14 -0.52
CA VAL A 54 2.01 0.61 -1.52
C VAL A 54 2.65 -0.58 -2.24
N LYS A 55 3.92 -0.46 -2.61
CA LYS A 55 4.64 -1.55 -3.27
C LYS A 55 4.66 -2.79 -2.37
N ALA A 56 4.94 -2.62 -1.07
CA ALA A 56 4.93 -3.75 -0.14
C ALA A 56 3.55 -4.40 -0.09
N GLY A 57 2.48 -3.60 -0.14
CA GLY A 57 1.13 -4.13 -0.16
C GLY A 57 0.84 -4.96 -1.40
N PHE A 58 1.28 -4.50 -2.58
CA PHE A 58 1.11 -5.27 -3.81
C PHE A 58 1.95 -6.55 -3.79
N GLU A 59 3.16 -6.50 -3.26
CA GLU A 59 3.99 -7.69 -3.15
C GLU A 59 3.35 -8.73 -2.23
N PHE A 60 2.77 -8.28 -1.11
CA PHE A 60 2.06 -9.17 -0.21
C PHE A 60 0.86 -9.81 -0.91
N ALA A 61 0.09 -9.01 -1.65
CA ALA A 61 -1.07 -9.54 -2.39
C ALA A 61 -0.64 -10.59 -3.40
N ASP A 62 0.45 -10.32 -4.13
CA ASP A 62 0.95 -11.24 -5.14
C ASP A 62 1.41 -12.56 -4.51
N GLN A 63 2.17 -12.48 -3.41
CA GLN A 63 2.69 -13.66 -2.74
C GLN A 63 1.59 -14.52 -2.14
N ASN A 64 0.49 -13.91 -1.75
CA ASN A 64 -0.63 -14.60 -1.11
C ASN A 64 -1.81 -14.84 -2.05
N LYS A 65 -1.64 -14.57 -3.34
CA LYS A 65 -2.66 -14.77 -4.37
C LYS A 65 -3.94 -13.99 -4.07
N LEU A 66 -3.77 -12.78 -3.59
CA LEU A 66 -4.87 -11.87 -3.29
C LEU A 66 -4.98 -10.83 -4.40
N LYS A 67 -6.16 -10.22 -4.51
CA LYS A 67 -6.39 -9.13 -5.44
C LYS A 67 -6.49 -7.82 -4.68
N VAL A 68 -6.34 -6.69 -5.38
CA VAL A 68 -6.32 -5.38 -4.77
C VAL A 68 -7.44 -4.52 -5.36
N ILE A 69 -8.19 -3.85 -4.48
CA ILE A 69 -9.18 -2.86 -4.88
C ILE A 69 -8.52 -1.50 -4.65
N PRO A 70 -8.22 -0.75 -5.72
CA PRO A 70 -7.48 0.51 -5.57
C PRO A 70 -8.43 1.68 -5.27
N SER A 71 -9.04 1.68 -4.09
CA SER A 71 -9.97 2.72 -3.69
C SER A 71 -9.28 4.06 -3.47
N CYS A 72 -8.04 4.05 -3.00
CA CYS A 72 -7.27 5.28 -2.78
C CYS A 72 -6.78 5.83 -4.12
N PRO A 73 -7.05 7.10 -4.44
CA PRO A 73 -6.58 7.69 -5.71
C PRO A 73 -5.08 7.61 -5.91
N TYR A 74 -4.31 7.69 -4.84
CA TYR A 74 -2.86 7.58 -4.92
C TYR A 74 -2.44 6.19 -5.39
N VAL A 75 -3.08 5.15 -4.84
CA VAL A 75 -2.81 3.76 -5.24
C VAL A 75 -3.15 3.56 -6.72
N ALA A 76 -4.30 4.05 -7.15
CA ALA A 76 -4.72 3.94 -8.55
C ALA A 76 -3.70 4.61 -9.47
N ARG A 77 -3.17 5.76 -9.06
CA ARG A 77 -2.17 6.48 -9.85
C ARG A 77 -0.86 5.69 -9.94
N LEU A 78 -0.44 5.05 -8.85
CA LEU A 78 0.78 4.25 -8.87
C LEU A 78 0.65 3.01 -9.76
N VAL A 79 -0.54 2.43 -9.85
CA VAL A 79 -0.76 1.29 -10.74
C VAL A 79 -0.52 1.70 -12.19
N MET A 80 -0.88 2.92 -12.55
CA MET A 80 -0.63 3.39 -13.92
C MET A 80 0.86 3.51 -14.23
N LYS A 81 1.68 3.79 -13.22
CA LYS A 81 3.13 3.86 -13.38
C LYS A 81 3.81 2.50 -13.29
N ASN A 82 3.11 1.51 -12.77
CA ASN A 82 3.64 0.16 -12.57
C ASN A 82 2.69 -0.85 -13.20
N PRO A 83 2.72 -0.98 -14.54
CA PRO A 83 1.76 -1.85 -15.25
C PRO A 83 1.73 -3.29 -14.76
N GLU A 84 2.83 -3.77 -14.17
CA GLU A 84 2.90 -5.14 -13.65
C GLU A 84 1.92 -5.38 -12.52
N TRP A 85 1.42 -4.33 -11.87
CA TRP A 85 0.44 -4.47 -10.80
C TRP A 85 -0.99 -4.60 -11.32
N LYS A 86 -1.21 -4.28 -12.59
CA LYS A 86 -2.58 -4.31 -13.15
C LYS A 86 -3.22 -5.69 -13.06
N ARG A 87 -2.43 -6.76 -13.15
CA ARG A 87 -2.94 -8.12 -13.06
C ARG A 87 -3.51 -8.44 -11.68
N LEU A 88 -3.16 -7.66 -10.67
CA LEU A 88 -3.64 -7.85 -9.30
C LEU A 88 -4.90 -7.04 -9.00
N ILE A 89 -5.26 -6.11 -9.88
CA ILE A 89 -6.36 -5.19 -9.63
C ILE A 89 -7.69 -5.84 -9.96
N VAL A 90 -8.68 -5.62 -9.07
CA VAL A 90 -10.07 -5.95 -9.35
C VAL A 90 -10.91 -4.71 -9.10
N HIS A 91 -12.02 -4.63 -9.81
CA HIS A 91 -12.99 -3.56 -9.59
C HIS A 91 -14.14 -4.12 -8.78
N SER A 92 -14.49 -3.43 -7.69
CA SER A 92 -15.58 -3.87 -6.83
C SER A 92 -16.94 -3.49 -7.42
#